data_49e234b797897c1f2aa8d93a116f5484
#
_entry.id   49e234b797897c1f2aa8d93a116f5484
#
_cell.length_a   1.000
_cell.length_b   1.000
_cell.length_c   1.000
_cell.angle_alpha   90.00
_cell.angle_beta   90.00
_cell.angle_gamma   90.00
#
_symmetry.space_group_name_H-M   'P 1'
#
loop_
_entity.id
_entity.type
_entity.pdbx_description
1 polymer ?
#
loop_
_entity_poly.entity_id
_entity_poly.type
_entity_poly.pdbx_seq_one_letter_code
_entity_poly.pdbx_strand_id
1 'polypeptide(L)'
;MTEPVKTSPPPIEVRGLRKVFRQTTTGQSVVAIDRLDLTIAPREVVAIVGQTGCGKSTFFDLMIGLEAPTDGSIEIGGKSPYSDFDYFRGHIATVFQQDRLLPWRSALDNAKLPLELIGYSEAEQRERASAWLERLGLTNFTNAYPHELSGGMRQRVAIARAFSVQPQILLADEAFGHLDEVTAAELRETFLTLARETGATAILITHQLEEAIAVGDRIAVFGHSARLLADIHVAQWPAGEYGTLREAIQWTLQNQLADPRLAQAPSAKVTEVS
;
A
#
# COMPACT_ATOMS: atom_id res chain seq x y z
N MET A 1 -1.87 12.08 -30.25
CA MET A 1 -2.21 12.03 -28.81
C MET A 1 -0.90 12.08 -28.05
N THR A 2 -0.60 13.15 -27.38
CA THR A 2 0.58 13.28 -26.51
C THR A 2 0.37 12.34 -25.32
N GLU A 3 1.26 11.33 -25.17
CA GLU A 3 1.37 10.60 -23.90
C GLU A 3 1.44 11.63 -22.77
N PRO A 4 0.65 11.48 -21.69
CA PRO A 4 0.81 12.34 -20.55
C PRO A 4 2.26 12.19 -20.07
N VAL A 5 2.97 13.31 -20.03
CA VAL A 5 4.32 13.37 -19.45
C VAL A 5 4.20 12.73 -18.08
N LYS A 6 4.82 11.56 -17.90
CA LYS A 6 4.89 10.88 -16.59
C LYS A 6 5.69 11.78 -15.66
N THR A 7 5.01 12.71 -15.01
CA THR A 7 5.62 13.47 -13.92
C THR A 7 5.98 12.46 -12.83
N SER A 8 7.20 12.57 -12.29
CA SER A 8 7.61 11.75 -11.15
C SER A 8 6.53 11.83 -10.06
N PRO A 9 6.16 10.70 -9.43
CA PRO A 9 5.21 10.77 -8.32
C PRO A 9 5.73 11.75 -7.26
N PRO A 10 4.83 12.45 -6.56
CA PRO A 10 5.22 13.37 -5.51
C PRO A 10 5.72 12.61 -4.27
N PRO A 11 6.56 13.23 -3.42
CA PRO A 11 6.90 12.67 -2.12
C PRO A 11 5.65 12.65 -1.21
N ILE A 12 5.65 11.72 -0.27
CA ILE A 12 4.65 11.64 0.79
C ILE A 12 5.30 12.06 2.09
N GLU A 13 4.69 13.02 2.77
CA GLU A 13 5.17 13.57 4.03
C GLU A 13 4.10 13.40 5.11
N VAL A 14 4.44 12.68 6.17
CA VAL A 14 3.61 12.50 7.36
C VAL A 14 4.31 13.21 8.50
N ARG A 15 3.64 14.19 9.12
CA ARG A 15 4.23 15.03 10.17
C ARG A 15 3.37 15.08 11.40
N GLY A 16 3.88 14.56 12.52
CA GLY A 16 3.21 14.56 13.82
C GLY A 16 1.80 13.96 13.77
N LEU A 17 1.56 13.03 12.85
CA LEU A 17 0.24 12.51 12.54
C LEU A 17 -0.38 11.86 13.77
N ARG A 18 -1.61 12.28 14.10
CA ARG A 18 -2.39 11.72 15.19
C ARG A 18 -3.82 11.43 14.76
N LYS A 19 -4.34 10.28 15.19
CA LYS A 19 -5.74 9.92 14.99
C LYS A 19 -6.32 9.33 16.26
N VAL A 20 -7.42 9.95 16.71
CA VAL A 20 -8.19 9.53 17.90
C VAL A 20 -9.62 9.27 17.46
N PHE A 21 -10.14 8.10 17.75
CA PHE A 21 -11.56 7.78 17.61
C PHE A 21 -12.27 7.91 18.94
N ARG A 22 -13.47 8.48 18.93
CA ARG A 22 -14.37 8.49 20.09
C ARG A 22 -15.45 7.45 19.90
N GLN A 23 -15.54 6.51 20.81
CA GLN A 23 -16.63 5.53 20.81
C GLN A 23 -17.92 6.24 21.24
N THR A 24 -18.92 6.25 20.38
CA THR A 24 -20.20 6.91 20.61
C THR A 24 -21.00 6.28 21.77
N THR A 25 -20.79 4.98 22.02
CA THR A 25 -21.51 4.22 23.05
C THR A 25 -20.92 4.34 24.45
N THR A 26 -19.61 4.46 24.59
CA THR A 26 -18.92 4.48 25.90
C THR A 26 -18.33 5.84 26.24
N GLY A 27 -18.21 6.73 25.27
CA GLY A 27 -17.49 8.01 25.40
C GLY A 27 -15.96 7.85 25.51
N GLN A 28 -15.44 6.64 25.47
CA GLN A 28 -14.00 6.38 25.53
C GLN A 28 -13.30 6.78 24.24
N SER A 29 -12.10 7.33 24.38
CA SER A 29 -11.24 7.67 23.25
C SER A 29 -10.20 6.60 23.03
N VAL A 30 -10.02 6.17 21.78
CA VAL A 30 -8.99 5.22 21.36
C VAL A 30 -8.00 5.95 20.46
N VAL A 31 -6.73 5.99 20.87
CA VAL A 31 -5.64 6.54 20.08
C VAL A 31 -5.17 5.48 19.09
N ALA A 32 -5.53 5.64 17.82
CA ALA A 32 -5.16 4.70 16.77
C ALA A 32 -3.78 5.03 16.18
N ILE A 33 -3.43 6.33 16.11
CA ILE A 33 -2.10 6.81 15.69
C ILE A 33 -1.67 7.89 16.68
N ASP A 34 -0.42 7.79 17.18
CA ASP A 34 0.14 8.73 18.11
C ASP A 34 1.50 9.25 17.62
N ARG A 35 1.52 10.46 17.09
CA ARG A 35 2.72 11.19 16.62
C ARG A 35 3.59 10.42 15.63
N LEU A 36 3.00 10.00 14.51
CA LEU A 36 3.75 9.36 13.44
C LEU A 36 4.41 10.42 12.56
N ASP A 37 5.73 10.29 12.40
CA ASP A 37 6.52 11.01 11.41
C ASP A 37 7.11 10.01 10.42
N LEU A 38 6.81 10.18 9.11
CA LEU A 38 7.29 9.30 8.05
C LEU A 38 7.37 10.07 6.74
N THR A 39 8.48 9.95 6.03
CA THR A 39 8.62 10.50 4.68
C THR A 39 8.86 9.36 3.71
N ILE A 40 8.14 9.33 2.59
CA ILE A 40 8.31 8.32 1.53
C ILE A 40 8.75 9.04 0.26
N ALA A 41 9.88 8.60 -0.30
CA ALA A 41 10.43 9.19 -1.49
C ALA A 41 9.63 8.79 -2.75
N PRO A 42 9.68 9.59 -3.82
CA PRO A 42 9.12 9.22 -5.11
C PRO A 42 9.66 7.86 -5.62
N ARG A 43 8.78 6.98 -6.09
CA ARG A 43 9.10 5.66 -6.64
C ARG A 43 9.67 4.66 -5.63
N GLU A 44 9.64 4.98 -4.36
CA GLU A 44 10.06 4.08 -3.29
C GLU A 44 8.98 3.01 -3.05
N VAL A 45 9.40 1.79 -2.75
CA VAL A 45 8.55 0.71 -2.28
C VAL A 45 8.74 0.58 -0.77
N VAL A 46 7.75 1.00 0.01
CA VAL A 46 7.79 0.93 1.47
C VAL A 46 6.87 -0.17 1.98
N ALA A 47 7.43 -1.11 2.71
CA ALA A 47 6.65 -2.09 3.46
C ALA A 47 6.37 -1.58 4.88
N ILE A 48 5.12 -1.57 5.31
CA ILE A 48 4.71 -1.24 6.67
C ILE A 48 4.34 -2.54 7.39
N VAL A 49 5.09 -2.86 8.44
CA VAL A 49 4.84 -4.04 9.26
C VAL A 49 4.44 -3.64 10.68
N GLY A 50 3.61 -4.46 11.32
CA GLY A 50 3.17 -4.21 12.69
C GLY A 50 2.14 -5.25 13.13
N GLN A 51 1.95 -5.37 14.43
CA GLN A 51 0.96 -6.28 15.00
C GLN A 51 -0.48 -5.90 14.58
N THR A 52 -1.39 -6.87 14.63
CA THR A 52 -2.82 -6.60 14.40
C THR A 52 -3.32 -5.56 15.42
N GLY A 53 -4.08 -4.58 14.93
CA GLY A 53 -4.61 -3.51 15.78
C GLY A 53 -3.62 -2.37 16.11
N CYS A 54 -2.39 -2.37 15.59
CA CYS A 54 -1.43 -1.31 15.88
C CYS A 54 -1.70 0.03 15.16
N GLY A 55 -2.67 0.10 14.24
CA GLY A 55 -3.05 1.35 13.54
C GLY A 55 -2.76 1.36 12.04
N LYS A 56 -2.29 0.26 11.42
CA LYS A 56 -1.98 0.17 9.98
C LYS A 56 -3.19 0.50 9.09
N SER A 57 -4.34 -0.10 9.37
CA SER A 57 -5.56 0.16 8.59
C SER A 57 -6.05 1.60 8.76
N THR A 58 -5.88 2.19 9.96
CA THR A 58 -6.17 3.61 10.18
C THR A 58 -5.23 4.49 9.35
N PHE A 59 -3.94 4.15 9.30
CA PHE A 59 -2.98 4.86 8.45
C PHE A 59 -3.36 4.74 6.98
N PHE A 60 -3.78 3.55 6.54
CA PHE A 60 -4.28 3.33 5.18
C PHE A 60 -5.48 4.24 4.86
N ASP A 61 -6.49 4.29 5.75
CA ASP A 61 -7.68 5.11 5.55
C ASP A 61 -7.36 6.61 5.47
N LEU A 62 -6.40 7.08 6.27
CA LEU A 62 -5.89 8.45 6.20
C LEU A 62 -5.14 8.72 4.89
N MET A 63 -4.35 7.76 4.40
CA MET A 63 -3.60 7.88 3.15
C MET A 63 -4.50 7.99 1.91
N ILE A 64 -5.65 7.33 1.92
CA ILE A 64 -6.62 7.40 0.81
C ILE A 64 -7.68 8.48 1.00
N GLY A 65 -7.58 9.27 2.08
CA GLY A 65 -8.48 10.39 2.34
C GLY A 65 -9.88 10.01 2.83
N LEU A 66 -10.09 8.77 3.31
CA LEU A 66 -11.36 8.35 3.92
C LEU A 66 -11.55 8.90 5.33
N GLU A 67 -10.44 9.18 6.02
CA GLU A 67 -10.43 9.71 7.38
C GLU A 67 -9.61 10.99 7.45
N ALA A 68 -10.05 11.95 8.28
CA ALA A 68 -9.26 13.13 8.60
C ALA A 68 -8.33 12.85 9.79
N PRO A 69 -7.09 13.39 9.79
CA PRO A 69 -6.26 13.39 10.99
C PRO A 69 -6.95 14.17 12.13
N THR A 70 -6.68 13.77 13.38
CA THR A 70 -7.10 14.56 14.55
C THR A 70 -6.12 15.70 14.82
N ASP A 71 -4.83 15.44 14.53
CA ASP A 71 -3.73 16.41 14.64
C ASP A 71 -2.59 15.99 13.70
N GLY A 72 -1.68 16.91 13.38
CA GLY A 72 -0.64 16.67 12.38
C GLY A 72 -1.18 16.65 10.95
N SER A 73 -0.37 16.14 10.02
CA SER A 73 -0.74 16.13 8.59
C SER A 73 -0.21 14.90 7.84
N ILE A 74 -0.91 14.59 6.74
CA ILE A 74 -0.39 13.81 5.63
C ILE A 74 -0.48 14.69 4.39
N GLU A 75 0.66 14.85 3.72
CA GLU A 75 0.77 15.61 2.49
C GLU A 75 1.41 14.77 1.38
N ILE A 76 0.82 14.81 0.21
CA ILE A 76 1.31 14.17 -1.01
C ILE A 76 1.55 15.28 -2.02
N GLY A 77 2.82 15.65 -2.23
CA GLY A 77 3.16 16.80 -3.06
C GLY A 77 2.56 18.11 -2.55
N GLY A 78 2.49 18.30 -1.24
CA GLY A 78 1.92 19.49 -0.60
C GLY A 78 0.39 19.56 -0.58
N LYS A 79 -0.32 18.46 -0.91
CA LYS A 79 -1.78 18.35 -0.87
C LYS A 79 -2.22 17.29 0.13
N SER A 80 -3.31 17.55 0.84
CA SER A 80 -3.89 16.61 1.80
C SER A 80 -4.82 15.62 1.09
N PRO A 81 -4.64 14.29 1.25
CA PRO A 81 -5.57 13.30 0.68
C PRO A 81 -7.03 13.51 1.11
N TYR A 82 -7.26 13.99 2.32
CA TYR A 82 -8.60 14.25 2.84
C TYR A 82 -9.20 15.55 2.30
N SER A 83 -8.48 16.67 2.40
CA SER A 83 -9.00 17.98 2.00
C SER A 83 -9.04 18.18 0.49
N ASP A 84 -8.08 17.59 -0.23
CA ASP A 84 -7.96 17.66 -1.69
C ASP A 84 -8.39 16.35 -2.37
N PHE A 85 -9.38 15.64 -1.81
CA PHE A 85 -9.79 14.31 -2.22
C PHE A 85 -10.06 14.19 -3.73
N ASP A 86 -10.74 15.17 -4.32
CA ASP A 86 -11.06 15.16 -5.75
C ASP A 86 -9.81 15.24 -6.63
N TYR A 87 -8.74 15.90 -6.18
CA TYR A 87 -7.46 15.93 -6.87
C TYR A 87 -6.84 14.54 -6.96
N PHE A 88 -7.00 13.72 -5.91
CA PHE A 88 -6.37 12.40 -5.84
C PHE A 88 -7.12 11.29 -6.59
N ARG A 89 -8.28 11.59 -7.18
CA ARG A 89 -9.01 10.63 -8.02
C ARG A 89 -8.14 10.19 -9.20
N GLY A 90 -7.87 8.89 -9.28
CA GLY A 90 -6.98 8.31 -10.28
C GLY A 90 -5.47 8.45 -10.00
N HIS A 91 -5.05 9.30 -9.04
CA HIS A 91 -3.65 9.42 -8.64
C HIS A 91 -3.25 8.41 -7.56
N ILE A 92 -4.20 8.00 -6.71
CA ILE A 92 -4.03 6.95 -5.71
C ILE A 92 -4.89 5.76 -6.11
N ALA A 93 -4.31 4.57 -6.14
CA ALA A 93 -5.06 3.33 -6.33
C ALA A 93 -4.73 2.31 -5.24
N THR A 94 -5.69 1.44 -4.96
CA THR A 94 -5.62 0.50 -3.84
C THR A 94 -5.86 -0.93 -4.29
N VAL A 95 -5.10 -1.86 -3.68
CA VAL A 95 -5.35 -3.31 -3.76
C VAL A 95 -5.59 -3.80 -2.34
N PHE A 96 -6.75 -4.40 -2.11
CA PHE A 96 -7.16 -4.86 -0.79
C PHE A 96 -6.92 -6.35 -0.60
N GLN A 97 -6.93 -6.79 0.64
CA GLN A 97 -6.88 -8.20 1.02
C GLN A 97 -7.99 -9.02 0.33
N GLN A 98 -9.22 -8.55 0.38
CA GLN A 98 -10.31 -9.08 -0.43
C GLN A 98 -10.33 -8.32 -1.75
N ASP A 99 -10.52 -9.00 -2.86
CA ASP A 99 -10.48 -8.41 -4.21
C ASP A 99 -11.51 -7.27 -4.44
N ARG A 100 -12.59 -7.27 -3.65
CA ARG A 100 -13.68 -6.26 -3.72
C ARG A 100 -14.15 -6.02 -5.15
N LEU A 101 -14.22 -7.10 -5.96
CA LEU A 101 -14.82 -7.02 -7.28
C LEU A 101 -16.33 -6.91 -7.15
N LEU A 102 -16.93 -6.14 -8.06
CA LEU A 102 -18.38 -6.04 -8.16
C LEU A 102 -18.90 -7.34 -8.79
N PRO A 103 -19.70 -8.16 -8.06
CA PRO A 103 -20.04 -9.50 -8.50
C PRO A 103 -20.96 -9.53 -9.73
N TRP A 104 -21.61 -8.42 -10.05
CA TRP A 104 -22.48 -8.24 -11.23
C TRP A 104 -21.76 -7.63 -12.43
N ARG A 105 -20.45 -7.38 -12.35
CA ARG A 105 -19.60 -6.89 -13.44
C ARG A 105 -18.61 -7.96 -13.87
N SER A 106 -18.34 -8.02 -15.18
CA SER A 106 -17.27 -8.88 -15.72
C SER A 106 -15.88 -8.44 -15.24
N ALA A 107 -14.85 -9.24 -15.52
CA ALA A 107 -13.46 -8.88 -15.23
C ALA A 107 -13.07 -7.56 -15.92
N LEU A 108 -13.46 -7.40 -17.19
CA LEU A 108 -13.22 -6.16 -17.94
C LEU A 108 -13.94 -4.97 -17.32
N ASP A 109 -15.23 -5.14 -16.97
CA ASP A 109 -15.99 -4.02 -16.38
C ASP A 109 -15.54 -3.67 -14.97
N ASN A 110 -15.00 -4.63 -14.21
CA ASN A 110 -14.34 -4.35 -12.95
C ASN A 110 -13.03 -3.55 -13.17
N ALA A 111 -12.22 -3.94 -14.14
CA ALA A 111 -10.98 -3.23 -14.46
C ALA A 111 -11.23 -1.81 -15.04
N LYS A 112 -12.35 -1.60 -15.73
CA LYS A 112 -12.77 -0.30 -16.28
C LYS A 112 -13.29 0.67 -15.21
N LEU A 113 -13.80 0.15 -14.09
CA LEU A 113 -14.54 0.94 -13.09
C LEU A 113 -13.86 2.26 -12.68
N PRO A 114 -12.58 2.31 -12.31
CA PRO A 114 -11.96 3.57 -11.92
C PRO A 114 -11.85 4.57 -13.09
N LEU A 115 -11.65 4.10 -14.31
CA LEU A 115 -11.62 4.94 -15.52
C LEU A 115 -12.99 5.56 -15.82
N GLU A 116 -14.07 4.78 -15.62
CA GLU A 116 -15.45 5.24 -15.70
C GLU A 116 -15.69 6.37 -14.69
N LEU A 117 -15.28 6.19 -13.43
CA LEU A 117 -15.50 7.15 -12.36
C LEU A 117 -14.75 8.50 -12.56
N ILE A 118 -13.63 8.48 -13.29
CA ILE A 118 -12.86 9.70 -13.58
C ILE A 118 -13.12 10.26 -14.99
N GLY A 119 -14.12 9.70 -15.71
CA GLY A 119 -14.67 10.31 -16.91
C GLY A 119 -13.96 9.99 -18.22
N TYR A 120 -13.19 8.89 -18.30
CA TYR A 120 -12.64 8.43 -19.59
C TYR A 120 -13.76 7.98 -20.53
N SER A 121 -13.55 8.12 -21.85
CA SER A 121 -14.45 7.58 -22.85
C SER A 121 -14.50 6.04 -22.81
N GLU A 122 -15.63 5.45 -23.23
CA GLU A 122 -15.79 3.99 -23.25
C GLU A 122 -14.69 3.27 -24.04
N ALA A 123 -14.23 3.89 -25.14
CA ALA A 123 -13.14 3.35 -25.95
C ALA A 123 -11.82 3.29 -25.18
N GLU A 124 -11.45 4.38 -24.49
CA GLU A 124 -10.24 4.47 -23.67
C GLU A 124 -10.32 3.53 -22.46
N GLN A 125 -11.50 3.44 -21.80
CA GLN A 125 -11.72 2.52 -20.70
C GLN A 125 -11.46 1.07 -21.13
N ARG A 126 -12.03 0.66 -22.26
CA ARG A 126 -11.87 -0.69 -22.81
C ARG A 126 -10.42 -0.96 -23.20
N GLU A 127 -9.77 -0.05 -23.92
CA GLU A 127 -8.38 -0.17 -24.37
C GLU A 127 -7.45 -0.36 -23.18
N ARG A 128 -7.50 0.54 -22.20
CA ARG A 128 -6.63 0.51 -21.02
C ARG A 128 -6.88 -0.71 -20.15
N ALA A 129 -8.13 -1.01 -19.83
CA ALA A 129 -8.47 -2.15 -18.99
C ALA A 129 -8.09 -3.48 -19.66
N SER A 130 -8.33 -3.63 -20.98
CA SER A 130 -7.96 -4.84 -21.72
C SER A 130 -6.44 -5.04 -21.74
N ALA A 131 -5.66 -3.98 -21.96
CA ALA A 131 -4.21 -4.05 -21.95
C ALA A 131 -3.66 -4.55 -20.59
N TRP A 132 -4.24 -4.09 -19.47
CA TRP A 132 -3.84 -4.56 -18.14
C TRP A 132 -4.27 -6.01 -17.85
N LEU A 133 -5.47 -6.41 -18.30
CA LEU A 133 -5.90 -7.80 -18.17
C LEU A 133 -5.03 -8.74 -19.01
N GLU A 134 -4.63 -8.33 -20.20
CA GLU A 134 -3.70 -9.07 -21.05
C GLU A 134 -2.33 -9.24 -20.36
N ARG A 135 -1.75 -8.17 -19.85
CA ARG A 135 -0.47 -8.20 -19.08
C ARG A 135 -0.53 -9.12 -17.88
N LEU A 136 -1.70 -9.29 -17.28
CA LEU A 136 -1.94 -10.16 -16.13
C LEU A 136 -2.42 -11.56 -16.53
N GLY A 137 -2.38 -11.93 -17.83
CA GLY A 137 -2.70 -13.26 -18.32
C GLY A 137 -4.19 -13.59 -18.31
N LEU A 138 -5.06 -12.57 -18.36
CA LEU A 138 -6.51 -12.72 -18.28
C LEU A 138 -7.25 -12.47 -19.61
N THR A 139 -6.55 -12.52 -20.75
CA THR A 139 -7.12 -12.23 -22.08
C THR A 139 -8.38 -13.08 -22.36
N ASN A 140 -8.36 -14.37 -22.00
CA ASN A 140 -9.46 -15.29 -22.23
C ASN A 140 -10.59 -15.19 -21.18
N PHE A 141 -10.42 -14.36 -20.15
CA PHE A 141 -11.34 -14.25 -19.00
C PHE A 141 -11.95 -12.84 -18.86
N THR A 142 -11.81 -11.98 -19.88
CA THR A 142 -12.28 -10.59 -19.85
C THR A 142 -13.79 -10.49 -19.59
N ASN A 143 -14.58 -11.45 -20.10
CA ASN A 143 -16.03 -11.50 -19.93
C ASN A 143 -16.49 -12.35 -18.73
N ALA A 144 -15.56 -13.02 -18.03
CA ALA A 144 -15.90 -13.84 -16.88
C ALA A 144 -16.32 -12.97 -15.68
N TYR A 145 -17.30 -13.45 -14.93
CA TYR A 145 -17.74 -12.83 -13.68
C TYR A 145 -16.89 -13.32 -12.50
N PRO A 146 -16.84 -12.59 -11.38
CA PRO A 146 -16.00 -12.95 -10.22
C PRO A 146 -16.21 -14.37 -9.70
N HIS A 147 -17.43 -14.89 -9.77
CA HIS A 147 -17.75 -16.26 -9.32
C HIS A 147 -17.22 -17.36 -10.27
N GLU A 148 -16.84 -17.02 -11.49
CA GLU A 148 -16.25 -17.92 -12.48
C GLU A 148 -14.72 -17.92 -12.43
N LEU A 149 -14.11 -17.04 -11.61
CA LEU A 149 -12.68 -16.86 -11.50
C LEU A 149 -12.10 -17.53 -10.25
N SER A 150 -10.90 -18.08 -10.35
CA SER A 150 -10.14 -18.52 -9.17
C SER A 150 -9.76 -17.33 -8.27
N GLY A 151 -9.35 -17.57 -7.00
CA GLY A 151 -8.90 -16.53 -6.10
C GLY A 151 -7.75 -15.68 -6.66
N GLY A 152 -6.74 -16.34 -7.23
CA GLY A 152 -5.62 -15.65 -7.88
C GLY A 152 -6.04 -14.85 -9.12
N MET A 153 -6.99 -15.37 -9.92
CA MET A 153 -7.54 -14.62 -11.07
C MET A 153 -8.33 -13.40 -10.63
N ARG A 154 -9.14 -13.50 -9.57
CA ARG A 154 -9.84 -12.33 -9.01
C ARG A 154 -8.85 -11.26 -8.52
N GLN A 155 -7.77 -11.68 -7.85
CA GLN A 155 -6.74 -10.74 -7.40
C GLN A 155 -6.01 -10.08 -8.58
N ARG A 156 -5.74 -10.82 -9.67
CA ARG A 156 -5.21 -10.24 -10.92
C ARG A 156 -6.15 -9.19 -11.52
N VAL A 157 -7.47 -9.41 -11.49
CA VAL A 157 -8.46 -8.41 -11.92
C VAL A 157 -8.41 -7.18 -11.00
N ALA A 158 -8.27 -7.36 -9.68
CA ALA A 158 -8.14 -6.24 -8.74
C ALA A 158 -6.85 -5.43 -8.98
N ILE A 159 -5.74 -6.10 -9.33
CA ILE A 159 -4.49 -5.44 -9.75
C ILE A 159 -4.71 -4.69 -11.08
N ALA A 160 -5.34 -5.33 -12.09
CA ALA A 160 -5.66 -4.66 -13.36
C ALA A 160 -6.48 -3.38 -13.14
N ARG A 161 -7.50 -3.46 -12.26
CA ARG A 161 -8.32 -2.31 -11.85
C ARG A 161 -7.48 -1.20 -11.26
N ALA A 162 -6.55 -1.51 -10.36
CA ALA A 162 -5.70 -0.50 -9.72
C ALA A 162 -4.76 0.17 -10.73
N PHE A 163 -4.16 -0.60 -11.64
CA PHE A 163 -3.21 -0.08 -12.62
C PHE A 163 -3.85 0.59 -13.84
N SER A 164 -5.15 0.36 -14.10
CA SER A 164 -5.84 0.90 -15.28
C SER A 164 -5.80 2.43 -15.36
N VAL A 165 -5.83 3.12 -14.22
CA VAL A 165 -5.72 4.59 -14.13
C VAL A 165 -4.28 5.10 -14.15
N GLN A 166 -3.27 4.21 -14.17
CA GLN A 166 -1.84 4.56 -14.09
C GLN A 166 -1.52 5.46 -12.89
N PRO A 167 -1.81 5.00 -11.67
CA PRO A 167 -1.71 5.82 -10.47
C PRO A 167 -0.26 6.22 -10.19
N GLN A 168 -0.07 7.35 -9.48
CA GLN A 168 1.21 7.78 -8.97
C GLN A 168 1.57 7.06 -7.66
N ILE A 169 0.53 6.66 -6.89
CA ILE A 169 0.68 5.99 -5.60
C ILE A 169 -0.19 4.74 -5.59
N LEU A 170 0.42 3.64 -5.18
CA LEU A 170 -0.20 2.34 -5.01
C LEU A 170 -0.19 1.96 -3.53
N LEU A 171 -1.34 1.63 -2.98
CA LEU A 171 -1.45 1.08 -1.64
C LEU A 171 -1.96 -0.36 -1.72
N ALA A 172 -1.25 -1.28 -1.09
CA ALA A 172 -1.68 -2.68 -0.95
C ALA A 172 -1.85 -2.99 0.54
N ASP A 173 -3.08 -3.33 0.95
CA ASP A 173 -3.39 -3.67 2.35
C ASP A 173 -3.62 -5.18 2.44
N GLU A 174 -2.63 -5.90 2.98
CA GLU A 174 -2.61 -7.37 3.12
C GLU A 174 -3.04 -8.12 1.83
N ALA A 175 -2.75 -7.53 0.67
CA ALA A 175 -3.34 -7.85 -0.62
C ALA A 175 -3.11 -9.30 -1.10
N PHE A 176 -2.16 -10.00 -0.52
CA PHE A 176 -1.78 -11.35 -0.95
C PHE A 176 -1.97 -12.42 0.13
N GLY A 177 -2.36 -12.03 1.35
CA GLY A 177 -2.35 -12.90 2.54
C GLY A 177 -3.40 -14.01 2.59
N HIS A 178 -4.40 -14.03 1.69
CA HIS A 178 -5.46 -15.03 1.66
C HIS A 178 -5.33 -16.06 0.52
N LEU A 179 -4.23 -15.99 -0.21
CA LEU A 179 -3.89 -16.91 -1.30
C LEU A 179 -2.92 -17.98 -0.79
N ASP A 180 -2.80 -19.07 -1.53
CA ASP A 180 -1.71 -20.00 -1.29
C ASP A 180 -0.35 -19.32 -1.53
N GLU A 181 0.69 -19.79 -0.86
CA GLU A 181 1.99 -19.13 -0.80
C GLU A 181 2.63 -18.94 -2.20
N VAL A 182 2.45 -19.91 -3.10
CA VAL A 182 3.03 -19.85 -4.45
C VAL A 182 2.33 -18.76 -5.26
N THR A 183 1.00 -18.77 -5.28
CA THR A 183 0.19 -17.75 -5.97
C THR A 183 0.42 -16.35 -5.37
N ALA A 184 0.51 -16.25 -4.04
CA ALA A 184 0.79 -14.99 -3.36
C ALA A 184 2.16 -14.41 -3.76
N ALA A 185 3.21 -15.24 -3.79
CA ALA A 185 4.55 -14.83 -4.19
C ALA A 185 4.60 -14.33 -5.65
N GLU A 186 3.96 -15.07 -6.57
CA GLU A 186 3.87 -14.68 -7.99
C GLU A 186 3.14 -13.34 -8.19
N LEU A 187 2.00 -13.17 -7.53
CA LEU A 187 1.21 -11.93 -7.64
C LEU A 187 1.90 -10.73 -7.01
N ARG A 188 2.62 -10.94 -5.93
CA ARG A 188 3.45 -9.93 -5.27
C ARG A 188 4.57 -9.47 -6.17
N GLU A 189 5.32 -10.40 -6.75
CA GLU A 189 6.39 -10.08 -7.71
C GLU A 189 5.84 -9.33 -8.93
N THR A 190 4.70 -9.79 -9.47
CA THR A 190 4.00 -9.13 -10.56
C THR A 190 3.62 -7.69 -10.18
N PHE A 191 2.99 -7.49 -9.03
CA PHE A 191 2.59 -6.17 -8.54
C PHE A 191 3.78 -5.21 -8.41
N LEU A 192 4.89 -5.68 -7.84
CA LEU A 192 6.11 -4.87 -7.69
C LEU A 192 6.77 -4.53 -9.01
N THR A 193 6.87 -5.51 -9.91
CA THR A 193 7.39 -5.28 -11.26
C THR A 193 6.59 -4.21 -11.97
N LEU A 194 5.25 -4.30 -11.92
CA LEU A 194 4.35 -3.30 -12.51
C LEU A 194 4.48 -1.92 -11.83
N ALA A 195 4.61 -1.87 -10.51
CA ALA A 195 4.83 -0.62 -9.78
C ALA A 195 6.13 0.07 -10.20
N ARG A 196 7.23 -0.68 -10.30
CA ARG A 196 8.54 -0.18 -10.75
C ARG A 196 8.52 0.26 -12.22
N GLU A 197 7.92 -0.52 -13.12
CA GLU A 197 7.80 -0.17 -14.54
C GLU A 197 6.96 1.08 -14.78
N THR A 198 5.88 1.24 -14.01
CA THR A 198 5.03 2.43 -14.09
C THR A 198 5.64 3.64 -13.38
N GLY A 199 6.65 3.41 -12.54
CA GLY A 199 7.30 4.42 -11.74
C GLY A 199 6.42 4.95 -10.60
N ALA A 200 5.45 4.18 -10.14
CA ALA A 200 4.61 4.53 -9.00
C ALA A 200 5.37 4.37 -7.67
N THR A 201 5.02 5.19 -6.68
CA THR A 201 5.39 4.94 -5.27
C THR A 201 4.46 3.88 -4.71
N ALA A 202 4.98 2.83 -4.08
CA ALA A 202 4.17 1.75 -3.55
C ALA A 202 4.30 1.63 -2.03
N ILE A 203 3.17 1.45 -1.35
CA ILE A 203 3.11 1.20 0.09
C ILE A 203 2.39 -0.14 0.29
N LEU A 204 3.10 -1.10 0.87
CA LEU A 204 2.56 -2.41 1.19
C LEU A 204 2.38 -2.53 2.70
N ILE A 205 1.16 -2.76 3.12
CA ILE A 205 0.84 -3.07 4.51
C ILE A 205 0.74 -4.58 4.64
N THR A 206 1.54 -5.16 5.51
CA THR A 206 1.55 -6.60 5.75
C THR A 206 1.89 -6.93 7.20
N HIS A 207 1.49 -8.12 7.64
CA HIS A 207 1.95 -8.69 8.90
C HIS A 207 3.01 -9.80 8.67
N GLN A 208 3.34 -10.11 7.43
CA GLN A 208 4.32 -11.12 7.04
C GLN A 208 5.69 -10.47 6.84
N LEU A 209 6.65 -10.81 7.70
CA LEU A 209 7.99 -10.21 7.66
C LEU A 209 8.77 -10.64 6.42
N GLU A 210 8.61 -11.89 6.01
CA GLU A 210 9.23 -12.42 4.79
C GLU A 210 8.77 -11.63 3.56
N GLU A 211 7.48 -11.31 3.50
CA GLU A 211 6.92 -10.46 2.46
C GLU A 211 7.58 -9.08 2.47
N ALA A 212 7.59 -8.42 3.63
CA ALA A 212 8.14 -7.07 3.76
C ALA A 212 9.62 -7.00 3.34
N ILE A 213 10.43 -7.99 3.75
CA ILE A 213 11.86 -8.07 3.43
C ILE A 213 12.08 -8.36 1.92
N ALA A 214 11.23 -9.20 1.32
CA ALA A 214 11.38 -9.57 -0.08
C ALA A 214 11.02 -8.42 -1.04
N VAL A 215 10.12 -7.51 -0.63
CA VAL A 215 9.52 -6.53 -1.52
C VAL A 215 9.95 -5.08 -1.26
N GLY A 216 10.20 -4.73 0.01
CA GLY A 216 10.45 -3.35 0.42
C GLY A 216 11.85 -2.88 0.05
N ASP A 217 11.95 -1.72 -0.56
CA ASP A 217 13.20 -0.97 -0.56
C ASP A 217 13.49 -0.47 0.87
N ARG A 218 12.39 -0.27 1.63
CA ARG A 218 12.39 0.20 3.00
C ARG A 218 11.26 -0.45 3.81
N ILE A 219 11.52 -0.71 5.11
CA ILE A 219 10.56 -1.30 6.03
C ILE A 219 10.33 -0.34 7.20
N ALA A 220 9.08 0.11 7.34
CA ALA A 220 8.62 0.90 8.48
C ALA A 220 7.94 -0.05 9.50
N VAL A 221 8.51 -0.15 10.71
CA VAL A 221 8.00 -1.03 11.78
C VAL A 221 7.10 -0.21 12.70
N PHE A 222 5.80 -0.51 12.68
CA PHE A 222 4.80 0.17 13.51
C PHE A 222 4.54 -0.61 14.80
N GLY A 223 4.70 0.08 15.92
CA GLY A 223 4.29 -0.36 17.25
C GLY A 223 2.87 0.07 17.60
N HIS A 224 2.49 -0.05 18.86
CA HIS A 224 1.19 0.39 19.36
C HIS A 224 0.90 1.84 18.95
N SER A 225 -0.36 2.10 18.57
CA SER A 225 -0.83 3.39 18.09
C SER A 225 0.02 3.93 16.91
N ALA A 226 0.43 3.04 16.02
CA ALA A 226 1.25 3.31 14.84
C ALA A 226 2.53 4.13 15.10
N ARG A 227 3.11 4.05 16.31
CA ARG A 227 4.42 4.65 16.57
C ARG A 227 5.46 3.99 15.68
N LEU A 228 6.30 4.78 15.04
CA LEU A 228 7.41 4.27 14.24
C LEU A 228 8.51 3.76 15.18
N LEU A 229 8.66 2.44 15.30
CA LEU A 229 9.68 1.81 16.14
C LEU A 229 11.03 1.70 15.43
N ALA A 230 11.01 1.39 14.14
CA ALA A 230 12.19 1.33 13.30
C ALA A 230 11.84 1.66 11.85
N ASP A 231 12.83 2.20 11.15
CA ASP A 231 12.76 2.61 9.75
C ASP A 231 14.03 2.11 9.06
N ILE A 232 13.91 1.08 8.23
CA ILE A 232 15.00 0.24 7.79
C ILE A 232 15.10 0.25 6.27
N HIS A 233 16.23 0.71 5.71
CA HIS A 233 16.53 0.52 4.30
C HIS A 233 17.09 -0.89 4.05
N VAL A 234 16.36 -1.72 3.32
CA VAL A 234 16.72 -3.14 3.11
C VAL A 234 18.06 -3.31 2.41
N ALA A 235 18.36 -2.45 1.42
CA ALA A 235 19.62 -2.48 0.68
C ALA A 235 20.87 -2.20 1.55
N GLN A 236 20.71 -1.65 2.74
CA GLN A 236 21.79 -1.33 3.67
C GLN A 236 22.02 -2.44 4.69
N TRP A 237 21.13 -3.44 4.73
CA TRP A 237 21.33 -4.63 5.52
C TRP A 237 22.31 -5.57 4.82
N PRO A 238 23.25 -6.22 5.55
CA PRO A 238 24.25 -7.09 4.92
C PRO A 238 23.60 -8.18 4.07
N ALA A 239 24.07 -8.32 2.84
CA ALA A 239 23.57 -9.34 1.92
C ALA A 239 23.75 -10.75 2.52
N GLY A 240 22.69 -11.55 2.49
CA GLY A 240 22.69 -12.91 3.04
C GLY A 240 22.27 -12.98 4.53
N GLU A 241 22.10 -11.85 5.21
CA GLU A 241 21.71 -11.80 6.63
C GLU A 241 20.22 -11.44 6.84
N TYR A 242 19.36 -11.72 5.87
CA TYR A 242 17.92 -11.43 6.00
C TYR A 242 17.23 -12.20 7.13
N GLY A 243 17.79 -13.34 7.56
CA GLY A 243 17.33 -14.05 8.74
C GLY A 243 17.50 -13.23 10.02
N THR A 244 18.65 -12.58 10.18
CA THR A 244 18.92 -11.70 11.33
C THR A 244 18.09 -10.43 11.30
N LEU A 245 17.80 -9.88 10.12
CA LEU A 245 16.87 -8.76 9.94
C LEU A 245 15.47 -9.14 10.39
N ARG A 246 14.98 -10.30 9.95
CA ARG A 246 13.68 -10.84 10.36
C ARG A 246 13.58 -10.98 11.87
N GLU A 247 14.60 -11.58 12.51
CA GLU A 247 14.65 -11.74 13.96
C GLU A 247 14.66 -10.40 14.69
N ALA A 248 15.42 -9.42 14.21
CA ALA A 248 15.48 -8.08 14.79
C ALA A 248 14.14 -7.35 14.69
N ILE A 249 13.46 -7.42 13.55
CA ILE A 249 12.11 -6.86 13.39
C ILE A 249 11.11 -7.58 14.31
N GLN A 250 11.17 -8.91 14.38
CA GLN A 250 10.30 -9.69 15.26
C GLN A 250 10.50 -9.32 16.72
N TRP A 251 11.75 -9.18 17.17
CA TRP A 251 12.09 -8.73 18.52
C TRP A 251 11.55 -7.32 18.79
N THR A 252 11.71 -6.41 17.84
CA THR A 252 11.18 -5.03 17.91
C THR A 252 9.67 -5.03 18.12
N LEU A 253 8.95 -5.82 17.34
CA LEU A 253 7.48 -5.94 17.45
C LEU A 253 7.03 -6.56 18.79
N GLN A 254 7.78 -7.52 19.32
CA GLN A 254 7.45 -8.16 20.60
C GLN A 254 7.71 -7.24 21.78
N ASN A 255 8.79 -6.47 21.76
CA ASN A 255 9.22 -5.64 22.88
C ASN A 255 8.73 -4.18 22.76
N GLN A 256 8.15 -3.78 21.65
CA GLN A 256 7.71 -2.41 21.37
C GLN A 256 8.83 -1.35 21.48
N LEU A 257 10.06 -1.81 21.25
CA LEU A 257 11.30 -1.02 21.26
C LEU A 257 12.14 -1.41 20.06
N ALA A 258 12.94 -0.47 19.52
CA ALA A 258 13.85 -0.81 18.45
C ALA A 258 14.95 -1.76 18.92
N ASP A 259 15.17 -2.84 18.17
CA ASP A 259 16.28 -3.76 18.44
C ASP A 259 17.61 -3.04 18.21
N PRO A 260 18.59 -3.11 19.15
CA PRO A 260 19.91 -2.50 18.99
C PRO A 260 20.64 -2.91 17.70
N ARG A 261 20.36 -4.11 17.17
CA ARG A 261 20.92 -4.57 15.89
C ARG A 261 20.45 -3.71 14.71
N LEU A 262 19.24 -3.15 14.75
CA LEU A 262 18.73 -2.25 13.73
C LEU A 262 19.45 -0.91 13.71
N ALA A 263 19.96 -0.44 14.86
CA ALA A 263 20.73 0.79 14.96
C ALA A 263 22.13 0.71 14.33
N GLN A 264 22.63 -0.49 14.08
CA GLN A 264 23.95 -0.70 13.47
C GLN A 264 23.93 -0.60 11.92
N ALA A 265 22.75 -0.60 11.31
CA ALA A 265 22.62 -0.30 9.87
C ALA A 265 22.92 1.20 9.65
N PRO A 266 23.77 1.59 8.66
CA PRO A 266 24.31 2.94 8.52
C PRO A 266 23.30 4.09 8.40
N SER A 267 22.00 3.81 8.31
CA SER A 267 20.94 4.84 8.24
C SER A 267 19.62 4.43 8.87
N ALA A 268 19.59 3.42 9.74
CA ALA A 268 18.38 3.12 10.50
C ALA A 268 18.06 4.30 11.45
N LYS A 269 16.97 5.01 11.24
CA LYS A 269 16.43 5.93 12.22
C LYS A 269 15.76 5.12 13.32
N VAL A 270 16.42 5.03 14.45
CA VAL A 270 15.88 4.45 15.68
C VAL A 270 15.25 5.59 16.49
N THR A 271 13.97 5.48 16.79
CA THR A 271 13.31 6.46 17.67
C THR A 271 13.71 6.17 19.11
N GLU A 272 14.57 6.97 19.70
CA GLU A 272 14.85 6.92 21.13
C GLU A 272 13.57 7.28 21.90
N VAL A 273 13.17 6.38 22.78
CA VAL A 273 12.05 6.60 23.71
C VAL A 273 12.58 7.44 24.86
N SER A 274 12.21 8.72 24.89
CA SER A 274 12.32 9.60 26.07
C SER A 274 11.01 9.57 26.87
#